data_18e88f1d70f343620afa8909550b326b
#
_entry.id   18e88f1d70f343620afa8909550b326b
#
_cell.length_a   1.000
_cell.length_b   1.000
_cell.length_c   1.000
_cell.angle_alpha   90.00
_cell.angle_beta   90.00
_cell.angle_gamma   90.00
#
_symmetry.space_group_name_H-M   'P 1'
#
loop_
_entity.id
_entity.type
_entity.pdbx_description
1 polymer ?
#
loop_
_entity_poly.entity_id
_entity_poly.type
_entity_poly.pdbx_seq_one_letter_code
_entity_poly.pdbx_strand_id
1 'polypeptide(L)'
;MEKKNFNHGTMVGGIVRIVIALIAVLIAINVISSGIKSYDPEDKFGTIFMCLIGGIMIIAAIGFIGNGAKMIIDGKKSLEVAHKGHSENGRITDLTETEVTENNNGCVSNYTIYNLKFEYTDDSGNLCESQEQVSQKIYKKLQQMTLVPILVYGERAIFDKKRFDDENHM
;
A
#
# COMPACT_ATOMS: atom_id res chain seq x y z
N MET A 1 -23.37 -6.68 -9.90
CA MET A 1 -22.70 -6.99 -8.63
C MET A 1 -21.22 -6.69 -8.80
N GLU A 2 -20.83 -5.43 -8.72
CA GLU A 2 -19.43 -5.02 -8.90
C GLU A 2 -18.72 -5.14 -7.55
N LYS A 3 -17.84 -6.15 -7.45
CA LYS A 3 -17.02 -6.37 -6.25
C LYS A 3 -16.07 -5.20 -6.06
N LYS A 4 -16.19 -4.53 -4.92
CA LYS A 4 -15.31 -3.45 -4.46
C LYS A 4 -13.82 -3.84 -4.63
N ASN A 5 -13.18 -3.29 -5.66
CA ASN A 5 -11.79 -3.62 -6.04
C ASN A 5 -10.71 -2.91 -5.19
N PHE A 6 -11.10 -2.10 -4.20
CA PHE A 6 -10.14 -1.24 -3.49
C PHE A 6 -9.12 -1.99 -2.63
N ASN A 7 -9.52 -3.12 -2.02
CA ASN A 7 -8.66 -3.87 -1.10
C ASN A 7 -7.94 -5.08 -1.73
N HIS A 8 -8.43 -5.56 -2.88
CA HIS A 8 -7.74 -6.61 -3.62
C HIS A 8 -6.40 -6.13 -4.19
N GLY A 9 -6.31 -4.90 -4.68
CA GLY A 9 -5.08 -4.34 -5.23
C GLY A 9 -3.94 -4.28 -4.21
N THR A 10 -4.25 -3.90 -2.97
CA THR A 10 -3.25 -3.83 -1.89
C THR A 10 -2.74 -5.21 -1.48
N MET A 11 -3.62 -6.19 -1.33
CA MET A 11 -3.23 -7.57 -1.01
C MET A 11 -2.42 -8.22 -2.14
N VAL A 12 -2.89 -8.07 -3.38
CA VAL A 12 -2.18 -8.58 -4.57
C VAL A 12 -0.81 -7.92 -4.68
N GLY A 13 -0.73 -6.60 -4.49
CA GLY A 13 0.54 -5.87 -4.46
C GLY A 13 1.50 -6.38 -3.39
N GLY A 14 0.99 -6.73 -2.19
CA GLY A 14 1.77 -7.34 -1.12
C GLY A 14 2.32 -8.72 -1.50
N ILE A 15 1.49 -9.58 -2.10
CA ILE A 15 1.89 -10.91 -2.58
C ILE A 15 2.96 -10.80 -3.66
N VAL A 16 2.76 -9.93 -4.65
CA VAL A 16 3.73 -9.70 -5.74
C VAL A 16 5.09 -9.27 -5.19
N ARG A 17 5.11 -8.36 -4.20
CA ARG A 17 6.36 -7.93 -3.55
C ARG A 17 7.09 -9.07 -2.86
N ILE A 18 6.36 -9.94 -2.14
CA ILE A 18 6.97 -11.12 -1.50
C ILE A 18 7.55 -12.07 -2.54
N VAL A 19 6.83 -12.34 -3.64
CA VAL A 19 7.32 -13.21 -4.72
C VAL A 19 8.59 -12.64 -5.35
N ILE A 20 8.62 -11.35 -5.66
CA ILE A 20 9.82 -10.68 -6.21
C ILE A 20 11.00 -10.79 -5.22
N ALA A 21 10.75 -10.58 -3.92
CA ALA A 21 11.78 -10.70 -2.90
C ALA A 21 12.34 -12.12 -2.80
N LEU A 22 11.51 -13.16 -2.88
CA LEU A 22 11.96 -14.55 -2.89
C LEU A 22 12.83 -14.88 -4.11
N ILE A 23 12.46 -14.38 -5.29
CA ILE A 23 13.28 -14.52 -6.50
C ILE A 23 14.63 -13.81 -6.32
N ALA A 24 14.65 -12.61 -5.76
CA ALA A 24 15.88 -11.86 -5.48
C ALA A 24 16.81 -12.61 -4.50
N VAL A 25 16.25 -13.25 -3.47
CA VAL A 25 17.02 -14.11 -2.54
C VAL A 25 17.66 -15.28 -3.26
N LEU A 26 16.92 -15.97 -4.13
CA LEU A 26 17.45 -17.10 -4.91
C LEU A 26 18.61 -16.66 -5.83
N ILE A 27 18.48 -15.51 -6.48
CA ILE A 27 19.55 -14.93 -7.31
C ILE A 27 20.75 -14.58 -6.42
N ALA A 28 20.55 -13.96 -5.26
CA ALA A 28 21.63 -13.59 -4.35
C ALA A 28 22.42 -14.81 -3.85
N ILE A 29 21.72 -15.91 -3.50
CA ILE A 29 22.35 -17.16 -3.11
C ILE A 29 23.21 -17.72 -4.25
N ASN A 30 22.71 -17.69 -5.50
CA ASN A 30 23.47 -18.13 -6.65
C ASN A 30 24.73 -17.28 -6.89
N VAL A 31 24.62 -15.96 -6.75
CA VAL A 31 25.75 -15.02 -6.89
C VAL A 31 26.81 -15.31 -5.83
N ILE A 32 26.42 -15.45 -4.57
CA ILE A 32 27.35 -15.76 -3.47
C ILE A 32 28.00 -17.14 -3.69
N SER A 33 27.21 -18.16 -4.04
CA SER A 33 27.69 -19.51 -4.28
C SER A 33 28.70 -19.56 -5.45
N SER A 34 28.43 -18.80 -6.51
CA SER A 34 29.34 -18.68 -7.65
C SER A 34 30.64 -17.99 -7.25
N GLY A 35 30.56 -16.91 -6.47
CA GLY A 35 31.74 -16.22 -5.96
C GLY A 35 32.62 -17.13 -5.10
N ILE A 36 32.01 -17.96 -4.24
CA ILE A 36 32.76 -18.90 -3.40
C ILE A 36 33.39 -20.03 -4.23
N LYS A 37 32.66 -20.58 -5.23
CA LYS A 37 33.18 -21.65 -6.10
C LYS A 37 34.30 -21.18 -7.02
N SER A 38 34.28 -19.91 -7.41
CA SER A 38 35.28 -19.28 -8.27
C SER A 38 36.42 -18.65 -7.46
N TYR A 39 36.55 -19.00 -6.16
CA TYR A 39 37.56 -18.42 -5.31
C TYR A 39 38.95 -18.70 -5.84
N ASP A 40 39.65 -17.65 -6.24
CA ASP A 40 41.08 -17.67 -6.62
C ASP A 40 41.84 -16.91 -5.53
N PRO A 41 42.88 -17.54 -4.91
CA PRO A 41 43.72 -16.86 -3.94
C PRO A 41 44.42 -15.62 -4.48
N GLU A 42 44.60 -15.50 -5.81
CA GLU A 42 45.21 -14.34 -6.47
C GLU A 42 44.18 -13.25 -6.78
N ASP A 43 42.85 -13.61 -6.96
CA ASP A 43 41.74 -12.66 -7.18
C ASP A 43 40.74 -12.66 -6.01
N LYS A 44 41.21 -12.35 -4.82
CA LYS A 44 40.34 -12.22 -3.63
C LYS A 44 39.28 -11.12 -3.77
N PHE A 45 39.58 -10.08 -4.57
CA PHE A 45 38.70 -8.94 -4.72
C PHE A 45 37.38 -9.32 -5.41
N GLY A 46 37.43 -10.14 -6.45
CA GLY A 46 36.23 -10.61 -7.17
C GLY A 46 35.29 -11.38 -6.26
N THR A 47 35.81 -12.29 -5.44
CA THR A 47 35.00 -13.06 -4.48
C THR A 47 34.35 -12.17 -3.42
N ILE A 48 35.10 -11.23 -2.83
CA ILE A 48 34.58 -10.29 -1.83
C ILE A 48 33.47 -9.44 -2.44
N PHE A 49 33.64 -8.93 -3.66
CA PHE A 49 32.69 -8.11 -4.36
C PHE A 49 31.38 -8.86 -4.64
N MET A 50 31.45 -10.11 -5.08
CA MET A 50 30.26 -10.97 -5.28
C MET A 50 29.49 -11.21 -3.97
N CYS A 51 30.20 -11.48 -2.88
CA CYS A 51 29.60 -11.66 -1.57
C CYS A 51 28.92 -10.38 -1.06
N LEU A 52 29.50 -9.21 -1.29
CA LEU A 52 28.91 -7.91 -0.93
C LEU A 52 27.63 -7.63 -1.71
N ILE A 53 27.65 -7.84 -3.03
CA ILE A 53 26.45 -7.67 -3.86
C ILE A 53 25.31 -8.60 -3.40
N GLY A 54 25.61 -9.88 -3.22
CA GLY A 54 24.62 -10.84 -2.73
C GLY A 54 24.09 -10.49 -1.35
N GLY A 55 24.93 -9.99 -0.44
CA GLY A 55 24.52 -9.51 0.88
C GLY A 55 23.57 -8.31 0.80
N ILE A 56 23.86 -7.32 -0.02
CA ILE A 56 23.00 -6.15 -0.24
C ILE A 56 21.64 -6.58 -0.81
N MET A 57 21.61 -7.52 -1.76
CA MET A 57 20.38 -8.05 -2.32
C MET A 57 19.50 -8.75 -1.28
N ILE A 58 20.09 -9.51 -0.36
CA ILE A 58 19.35 -10.16 0.74
C ILE A 58 18.74 -9.13 1.67
N ILE A 59 19.48 -8.09 2.06
CA ILE A 59 18.96 -7.01 2.93
C ILE A 59 17.77 -6.31 2.26
N ALA A 60 17.90 -5.97 0.98
CA ALA A 60 16.82 -5.37 0.22
C ALA A 60 15.58 -6.28 0.17
N ALA A 61 15.77 -7.59 -0.06
CA ALA A 61 14.68 -8.56 -0.10
C ALA A 61 13.92 -8.65 1.24
N ILE A 62 14.62 -8.61 2.37
CA ILE A 62 14.00 -8.59 3.71
C ILE A 62 13.09 -7.37 3.86
N GLY A 63 13.54 -6.18 3.41
CA GLY A 63 12.71 -4.97 3.42
C GLY A 63 11.44 -5.11 2.56
N PHE A 64 11.55 -5.73 1.38
CA PHE A 64 10.41 -6.00 0.49
C PHE A 64 9.42 -6.99 1.11
N ILE A 65 9.89 -8.05 1.79
CA ILE A 65 9.03 -9.01 2.49
C ILE A 65 8.28 -8.31 3.62
N GLY A 66 8.94 -7.50 4.44
CA GLY A 66 8.31 -6.76 5.53
C GLY A 66 7.21 -5.82 5.04
N ASN A 67 7.48 -5.04 4.00
CA ASN A 67 6.49 -4.16 3.37
C ASN A 67 5.33 -4.95 2.73
N GLY A 68 5.62 -6.06 2.05
CA GLY A 68 4.62 -6.93 1.45
C GLY A 68 3.68 -7.53 2.50
N ALA A 69 4.23 -8.03 3.61
CA ALA A 69 3.46 -8.58 4.73
C ALA A 69 2.54 -7.52 5.36
N LYS A 70 3.05 -6.31 5.59
CA LYS A 70 2.25 -5.19 6.09
C LYS A 70 1.06 -4.89 5.17
N MET A 71 1.30 -4.80 3.86
CA MET A 71 0.23 -4.57 2.88
C MET A 71 -0.86 -5.66 2.90
N ILE A 72 -0.49 -6.93 3.08
CA ILE A 72 -1.45 -8.04 3.18
C ILE A 72 -2.28 -7.91 4.46
N ILE A 73 -1.65 -7.61 5.59
CA ILE A 73 -2.32 -7.43 6.89
C ILE A 73 -3.30 -6.26 6.82
N ASP A 74 -2.87 -5.11 6.30
CA ASP A 74 -3.71 -3.92 6.16
C ASP A 74 -4.86 -4.16 5.18
N GLY A 75 -4.62 -4.84 4.07
CA GLY A 75 -5.66 -5.24 3.12
C GLY A 75 -6.70 -6.17 3.75
N LYS A 76 -6.29 -7.17 4.55
CA LYS A 76 -7.22 -8.05 5.29
C LYS A 76 -8.08 -7.26 6.28
N LYS A 77 -7.48 -6.39 7.07
CA LYS A 77 -8.20 -5.56 8.04
C LYS A 77 -9.22 -4.63 7.37
N SER A 78 -8.86 -4.02 6.24
CA SER A 78 -9.81 -3.19 5.48
C SER A 78 -10.95 -4.00 4.88
N LEU A 79 -10.70 -5.25 4.42
CA LEU A 79 -11.76 -6.16 3.98
C LEU A 79 -12.70 -6.53 5.14
N GLU A 80 -12.18 -6.73 6.33
CA GLU A 80 -12.97 -7.04 7.51
C GLU A 80 -13.91 -5.88 7.87
N VAL A 81 -13.41 -4.64 7.86
CA VAL A 81 -14.23 -3.43 8.02
C VAL A 81 -15.32 -3.36 6.94
N ALA A 82 -14.99 -3.64 5.68
CA ALA A 82 -15.95 -3.62 4.58
C ALA A 82 -17.09 -4.67 4.72
N HIS A 83 -16.82 -5.80 5.40
CA HIS A 83 -17.81 -6.88 5.57
C HIS A 83 -18.59 -6.79 6.88
N LYS A 84 -17.94 -6.36 7.97
CA LYS A 84 -18.52 -6.37 9.33
C LYS A 84 -18.84 -4.98 9.85
N GLY A 85 -18.31 -3.93 9.20
CA GLY A 85 -18.46 -2.56 9.65
C GLY A 85 -19.90 -2.08 9.57
N HIS A 86 -20.30 -1.31 10.57
CA HIS A 86 -21.56 -0.58 10.57
C HIS A 86 -21.36 0.81 9.93
N SER A 87 -22.46 1.34 9.38
CA SER A 87 -22.42 2.60 8.64
C SER A 87 -22.55 3.78 9.60
N GLU A 88 -21.61 4.71 9.50
CA GLU A 88 -21.60 5.96 10.25
C GLU A 88 -21.26 7.16 9.35
N ASN A 89 -21.13 8.36 9.96
CA ASN A 89 -20.65 9.56 9.29
C ASN A 89 -19.36 10.02 9.95
N GLY A 90 -18.28 10.07 9.18
CA GLY A 90 -17.02 10.68 9.58
C GLY A 90 -17.02 12.18 9.27
N ARG A 91 -16.31 12.97 10.07
CA ARG A 91 -16.11 14.40 9.83
C ARG A 91 -14.88 14.58 8.95
N ILE A 92 -15.03 15.25 7.83
CA ILE A 92 -13.89 15.60 6.96
C ILE A 92 -13.01 16.61 7.69
N THR A 93 -11.73 16.26 7.88
CA THR A 93 -10.71 17.13 8.50
C THR A 93 -9.79 17.76 7.48
N ASP A 94 -9.50 17.04 6.38
CA ASP A 94 -8.63 17.54 5.32
C ASP A 94 -8.94 16.90 3.96
N LEU A 95 -8.71 17.66 2.90
CA LEU A 95 -8.79 17.22 1.51
C LEU A 95 -7.55 17.73 0.78
N THR A 96 -6.63 16.81 0.44
CA THR A 96 -5.38 17.18 -0.21
C THR A 96 -5.29 16.65 -1.64
N GLU A 97 -4.73 17.47 -2.49
CA GLU A 97 -4.39 17.17 -3.87
C GLU A 97 -2.87 17.24 -4.02
N THR A 98 -2.24 16.16 -4.46
CA THR A 98 -0.79 16.06 -4.60
C THR A 98 -0.43 15.65 -6.01
N GLU A 99 0.29 16.51 -6.72
CA GLU A 99 0.86 16.16 -8.02
C GLU A 99 2.12 15.31 -7.83
N VAL A 100 2.15 14.18 -8.51
CA VAL A 100 3.28 13.25 -8.51
C VAL A 100 3.86 13.18 -9.91
N THR A 101 5.16 13.42 -10.00
CA THR A 101 5.93 13.24 -11.24
C THR A 101 6.78 12.01 -11.11
N GLU A 102 6.54 11.00 -11.91
CA GLU A 102 7.37 9.80 -12.01
C GLU A 102 8.22 9.85 -13.29
N ASN A 103 9.53 9.62 -13.13
CA ASN A 103 10.45 9.50 -14.25
C ASN A 103 10.93 8.05 -14.34
N ASN A 104 10.35 7.28 -15.25
CA ASN A 104 10.72 5.91 -15.54
C ASN A 104 11.45 5.83 -16.90
N ASN A 105 12.77 5.64 -16.87
CA ASN A 105 13.61 5.43 -18.05
C ASN A 105 13.43 6.49 -19.16
N GLY A 106 13.29 7.77 -18.78
CA GLY A 106 13.12 8.88 -19.71
C GLY A 106 11.67 9.17 -20.11
N CYS A 107 10.72 8.36 -19.66
CA CYS A 107 9.30 8.70 -19.77
C CYS A 107 8.84 9.38 -18.47
N VAL A 108 8.47 10.66 -18.57
CA VAL A 108 7.90 11.43 -17.47
C VAL A 108 6.39 11.26 -17.50
N SER A 109 5.81 10.74 -16.42
CA SER A 109 4.37 10.68 -16.21
C SER A 109 3.98 11.54 -15.01
N ASN A 110 3.01 12.44 -15.24
CA ASN A 110 2.43 13.26 -14.19
C ASN A 110 1.03 12.73 -13.88
N TYR A 111 0.76 12.49 -12.60
CA TYR A 111 -0.58 12.15 -12.13
C TYR A 111 -0.87 12.80 -10.79
N THR A 112 -2.15 12.96 -10.49
CA THR A 112 -2.60 13.63 -9.27
C THR A 112 -3.21 12.60 -8.33
N ILE A 113 -2.78 12.64 -7.07
CA ILE A 113 -3.33 11.85 -5.97
C ILE A 113 -4.26 12.74 -5.16
N TYR A 114 -5.49 12.27 -4.95
CA TYR A 114 -6.50 12.92 -4.12
C TYR A 114 -6.69 12.16 -2.83
N ASN A 115 -6.46 12.80 -1.68
CA ASN A 115 -6.59 12.19 -0.36
C ASN A 115 -7.74 12.83 0.41
N LEU A 116 -8.52 11.99 1.05
CA LEU A 116 -9.54 12.32 2.03
C LEU A 116 -9.03 11.94 3.41
N LYS A 117 -9.05 12.89 4.35
CA LYS A 117 -8.76 12.68 5.76
C LYS A 117 -10.01 12.97 6.58
N PHE A 118 -10.37 12.08 7.50
CA PHE A 118 -11.60 12.20 8.28
C PHE A 118 -11.42 11.67 9.70
N GLU A 119 -12.13 12.31 10.65
CA GLU A 119 -12.28 11.87 12.03
C GLU A 119 -13.53 11.04 12.20
N TYR A 120 -13.47 10.07 13.09
CA TYR A 120 -14.59 9.20 13.47
C TYR A 120 -14.44 8.72 14.91
N THR A 121 -15.52 8.19 15.48
CA THR A 121 -15.50 7.51 16.77
C THR A 121 -15.40 6.00 16.54
N ASP A 122 -14.45 5.33 17.19
CA ASP A 122 -14.31 3.88 17.12
C ASP A 122 -15.36 3.16 17.99
N ASP A 123 -15.44 1.81 17.88
CA ASP A 123 -16.38 1.01 18.68
C ASP A 123 -16.13 1.10 20.20
N SER A 124 -14.98 1.60 20.63
CA SER A 124 -14.60 1.83 22.03
C SER A 124 -14.92 3.25 22.52
N GLY A 125 -15.43 4.12 21.64
CA GLY A 125 -15.74 5.51 21.93
C GLY A 125 -14.56 6.47 21.82
N ASN A 126 -13.41 6.05 21.27
CA ASN A 126 -12.25 6.91 21.08
C ASN A 126 -12.38 7.68 19.77
N LEU A 127 -11.95 8.95 19.79
CA LEU A 127 -11.82 9.75 18.58
C LEU A 127 -10.57 9.30 17.80
N CYS A 128 -10.77 8.84 16.58
CA CYS A 128 -9.74 8.33 15.69
C CYS A 128 -9.72 9.12 14.38
N GLU A 129 -8.63 9.03 13.64
CA GLU A 129 -8.46 9.66 12.33
C GLU A 129 -8.05 8.61 11.30
N SER A 130 -8.59 8.73 10.10
CA SER A 130 -8.25 7.87 8.97
C SER A 130 -8.02 8.69 7.71
N GLN A 131 -7.21 8.14 6.80
CA GLN A 131 -6.92 8.76 5.51
C GLN A 131 -7.08 7.73 4.40
N GLU A 132 -7.77 8.12 3.33
CA GLU A 132 -7.94 7.29 2.14
C GLU A 132 -7.71 8.06 0.85
N GLN A 133 -7.24 7.35 -0.17
CA GLN A 133 -7.13 7.89 -1.51
C GLN A 133 -8.48 7.74 -2.23
N VAL A 134 -8.96 8.82 -2.83
CA VAL A 134 -10.22 8.87 -3.57
C VAL A 134 -10.02 9.25 -5.03
N SER A 135 -11.01 8.99 -5.88
CA SER A 135 -10.96 9.46 -7.27
C SER A 135 -11.23 10.97 -7.36
N GLN A 136 -10.76 11.60 -8.43
CA GLN A 136 -10.99 13.02 -8.70
C GLN A 136 -12.49 13.38 -8.66
N LYS A 137 -13.35 12.50 -9.19
CA LYS A 137 -14.81 12.72 -9.20
C LYS A 137 -15.38 12.80 -7.78
N ILE A 138 -14.94 11.90 -6.89
CA ILE A 138 -15.33 11.89 -5.48
C ILE A 138 -14.76 13.12 -4.77
N TYR A 139 -13.48 13.42 -4.96
CA TYR A 139 -12.81 14.57 -4.35
C TYR A 139 -13.55 15.89 -4.60
N LYS A 140 -13.93 16.17 -5.87
CA LYS A 140 -14.69 17.39 -6.22
C LYS A 140 -16.02 17.51 -5.48
N LYS A 141 -16.71 16.39 -5.19
CA LYS A 141 -17.96 16.40 -4.43
C LYS A 141 -17.69 16.59 -2.93
N LEU A 142 -16.65 15.96 -2.40
CA LEU A 142 -16.27 16.07 -1.00
C LEU A 142 -15.89 17.50 -0.59
N GLN A 143 -15.41 18.34 -1.52
CA GLN A 143 -15.12 19.76 -1.25
C GLN A 143 -16.35 20.57 -0.80
N GLN A 144 -17.56 20.09 -1.07
CA GLN A 144 -18.81 20.74 -0.68
C GLN A 144 -19.47 20.08 0.54
N MET A 145 -18.79 19.11 1.16
CA MET A 145 -19.31 18.30 2.27
C MET A 145 -18.46 18.50 3.53
N THR A 146 -19.10 18.40 4.68
CA THR A 146 -18.42 18.38 5.98
C THR A 146 -18.38 16.99 6.60
N LEU A 147 -19.29 16.13 6.17
CA LEU A 147 -19.41 14.74 6.62
C LEU A 147 -19.26 13.80 5.43
N VAL A 148 -18.75 12.62 5.70
CA VAL A 148 -18.55 11.56 4.71
C VAL A 148 -19.06 10.23 5.25
N PRO A 149 -19.79 9.42 4.44
CA PRO A 149 -20.23 8.11 4.86
C PRO A 149 -19.04 7.16 5.02
N ILE A 150 -18.97 6.49 6.15
CA ILE A 150 -17.89 5.57 6.50
C ILE A 150 -18.47 4.24 7.03
N LEU A 151 -17.65 3.20 7.00
CA LEU A 151 -17.88 1.94 7.70
C LEU A 151 -16.88 1.84 8.84
N VAL A 152 -17.35 1.59 10.06
CA VAL A 152 -16.54 1.46 11.26
C VAL A 152 -16.59 0.02 11.76
N TYR A 153 -15.45 -0.55 12.13
CA TYR A 153 -15.33 -1.85 12.80
C TYR A 153 -14.09 -1.88 13.69
N GLY A 154 -14.28 -2.07 14.99
CA GLY A 154 -13.19 -1.97 15.97
C GLY A 154 -12.58 -0.57 15.98
N GLU A 155 -11.27 -0.51 15.89
CA GLU A 155 -10.48 0.73 15.85
C GLU A 155 -10.27 1.28 14.43
N ARG A 156 -10.99 0.81 13.43
CA ARG A 156 -10.77 1.18 12.03
C ARG A 156 -12.04 1.65 11.34
N ALA A 157 -11.85 2.64 10.49
CA ALA A 157 -12.90 3.09 9.57
C ALA A 157 -12.38 3.14 8.14
N ILE A 158 -13.28 2.90 7.19
CA ILE A 158 -13.04 3.08 5.76
C ILE A 158 -14.17 3.91 5.16
N PHE A 159 -13.86 4.64 4.08
CA PHE A 159 -14.83 5.38 3.30
C PHE A 159 -15.88 4.43 2.67
N ASP A 160 -17.17 4.63 2.96
CA ASP A 160 -18.26 3.87 2.34
C ASP A 160 -18.60 4.43 0.97
N LYS A 161 -17.78 4.06 -0.02
CA LYS A 161 -17.99 4.47 -1.40
C LYS A 161 -19.36 4.10 -1.94
N LYS A 162 -19.92 2.95 -1.54
CA LYS A 162 -21.23 2.50 -2.02
C LYS A 162 -22.32 3.45 -1.58
N ARG A 163 -22.40 3.72 -0.28
CA ARG A 163 -23.37 4.66 0.28
C ARG A 163 -23.20 6.07 -0.30
N PHE A 164 -21.93 6.50 -0.47
CA PHE A 164 -21.64 7.79 -1.08
C PHE A 164 -22.14 7.90 -2.53
N ASP A 165 -21.92 6.85 -3.34
CA ASP A 165 -22.38 6.80 -4.72
C ASP A 165 -23.92 6.78 -4.78
N ASP A 166 -24.59 6.01 -3.90
CA ASP A 166 -26.05 5.92 -3.81
C ASP A 166 -26.68 7.28 -3.42
N GLU A 167 -26.12 7.98 -2.40
CA GLU A 167 -26.61 9.29 -1.92
C GLU A 167 -26.37 10.42 -2.93
N ASN A 168 -25.38 10.29 -3.80
CA ASN A 168 -25.00 11.32 -4.78
C ASN A 168 -25.37 10.97 -6.23
N HIS A 169 -26.19 9.94 -6.46
CA HIS A 169 -26.66 9.50 -7.79
C HIS A 169 -25.51 9.36 -8.81
N MET A 170 -24.41 8.70 -8.43
CA MET A 170 -23.22 8.52 -9.28
C MET A 170 -23.15 7.16 -9.95
#